data_4abe2b5f9fe1999e45766d26e73270b4
#
_entry.id   4abe2b5f9fe1999e45766d26e73270b4
#
_cell.length_a   1.000
_cell.length_b   1.000
_cell.length_c   1.000
_cell.angle_alpha   90.00
_cell.angle_beta   90.00
_cell.angle_gamma   90.00
#
_symmetry.space_group_name_H-M   'P 1'
#
loop_
_entity.id
_entity.type
_entity.pdbx_description
1 polymer ?
#
loop_
_entity_poly.entity_id
_entity_poly.type
_entity_poly.pdbx_seq_one_letter_code
_entity_poly.pdbx_strand_id
1 'polypeptide(L)'
;MRGFLASLLFLVTVSAQAADAVKLELSADDRMVFSKTSFEVISGQKVTLVFKNTSTKGEKAMKHNVVLLKPGTTIIAFAVKCNAAAETGYVPVDKESKEQMVGHVKLIGGGQTAMLTFTAGEPGDYPFFCSSPGHFDKMKGKITVKAK
;
A
#
# COMPACT_ATOMS: atom_id res chain seq x y z
N MET A 1 -67.56 14.07 -4.49
CA MET A 1 -66.62 12.99 -4.80
C MET A 1 -65.19 13.59 -4.75
N ARG A 2 -64.46 13.31 -3.71
CA ARG A 2 -63.09 13.81 -3.50
C ARG A 2 -62.13 12.64 -3.79
N GLY A 3 -61.42 12.73 -4.94
CA GLY A 3 -60.41 11.74 -5.31
C GLY A 3 -59.13 11.99 -4.54
N PHE A 4 -58.67 11.00 -3.77
CA PHE A 4 -57.35 10.97 -3.16
C PHE A 4 -56.34 10.44 -4.19
N LEU A 5 -55.42 11.31 -4.64
CA LEU A 5 -54.21 10.85 -5.37
C LEU A 5 -53.20 10.34 -4.32
N ALA A 6 -52.99 9.06 -4.27
CA ALA A 6 -51.87 8.47 -3.52
C ALA A 6 -50.60 8.56 -4.37
N SER A 7 -49.70 9.45 -4.00
CA SER A 7 -48.32 9.49 -4.56
C SER A 7 -47.51 8.33 -4.00
N LEU A 8 -47.17 7.38 -4.86
CA LEU A 8 -46.27 6.24 -4.54
C LEU A 8 -44.82 6.73 -4.65
N LEU A 9 -44.17 6.94 -3.51
CA LEU A 9 -42.78 7.29 -3.44
C LEU A 9 -41.94 6.02 -3.67
N PHE A 10 -41.30 5.88 -4.85
CA PHE A 10 -40.35 4.81 -5.12
C PHE A 10 -39.04 5.12 -4.41
N LEU A 11 -38.73 4.40 -3.34
CA LEU A 11 -37.40 4.42 -2.70
C LEU A 11 -36.46 3.60 -3.57
N VAL A 12 -35.59 4.26 -4.34
CA VAL A 12 -34.47 3.59 -5.04
C VAL A 12 -33.40 3.31 -4.00
N THR A 13 -33.30 2.09 -3.53
CA THR A 13 -32.15 1.64 -2.72
C THR A 13 -30.96 1.42 -3.63
N VAL A 14 -29.98 2.33 -3.62
CA VAL A 14 -28.69 2.13 -4.25
C VAL A 14 -27.91 1.15 -3.37
N SER A 15 -27.86 -0.13 -3.76
CA SER A 15 -26.92 -1.09 -3.18
C SER A 15 -25.50 -0.67 -3.53
N ALA A 16 -24.75 -0.15 -2.55
CA ALA A 16 -23.32 0.02 -2.68
C ALA A 16 -22.69 -1.38 -2.73
N GLN A 17 -22.37 -1.85 -3.94
CA GLN A 17 -21.63 -3.09 -4.15
C GLN A 17 -20.24 -2.90 -3.54
N ALA A 18 -19.93 -3.64 -2.47
CA ALA A 18 -18.59 -3.69 -1.92
C ALA A 18 -17.65 -4.20 -3.03
N ALA A 19 -16.61 -3.43 -3.35
CA ALA A 19 -15.61 -3.89 -4.34
C ALA A 19 -14.92 -5.14 -3.79
N ASP A 20 -14.77 -6.17 -4.64
CA ASP A 20 -14.14 -7.43 -4.26
C ASP A 20 -12.75 -7.22 -3.65
N ALA A 21 -12.44 -7.99 -2.60
CA ALA A 21 -11.12 -7.97 -1.98
C ALA A 21 -10.06 -8.47 -2.98
N VAL A 22 -8.94 -7.76 -3.10
CA VAL A 22 -7.86 -8.11 -4.02
C VAL A 22 -6.57 -8.43 -3.27
N LYS A 23 -5.88 -9.49 -3.71
CA LYS A 23 -4.56 -9.87 -3.21
C LYS A 23 -3.49 -9.45 -4.22
N LEU A 24 -2.52 -8.67 -3.76
CA LEU A 24 -1.33 -8.31 -4.52
C LEU A 24 -0.14 -9.09 -3.98
N GLU A 25 0.65 -9.68 -4.86
CA GLU A 25 1.85 -10.42 -4.49
C GLU A 25 3.10 -9.69 -4.96
N LEU A 26 4.00 -9.42 -4.03
CA LEU A 26 5.27 -8.73 -4.24
C LEU A 26 6.38 -9.51 -3.56
N SER A 27 7.53 -9.62 -4.20
CA SER A 27 8.72 -10.21 -3.59
C SER A 27 9.96 -9.35 -3.86
N ALA A 28 11.01 -9.58 -3.07
CA ALA A 28 12.33 -9.03 -3.31
C ALA A 28 13.40 -10.06 -2.97
N ASP A 29 14.54 -9.95 -3.62
CA ASP A 29 15.65 -10.89 -3.50
C ASP A 29 16.99 -10.18 -3.20
N ASP A 30 18.11 -10.93 -3.29
CA ASP A 30 19.46 -10.45 -3.04
C ASP A 30 19.94 -9.36 -4.00
N ARG A 31 19.25 -9.13 -5.12
CA ARG A 31 19.58 -8.08 -6.10
C ARG A 31 19.03 -6.72 -5.70
N MET A 32 18.27 -6.65 -4.59
CA MET A 32 17.61 -5.43 -4.13
C MET A 32 16.68 -4.85 -5.21
N VAL A 33 15.81 -5.69 -5.77
CA VAL A 33 14.76 -5.29 -6.70
C VAL A 33 13.44 -5.95 -6.32
N PHE A 34 12.34 -5.24 -6.55
CA PHE A 34 11.01 -5.82 -6.42
C PHE A 34 10.66 -6.65 -7.67
N SER A 35 9.95 -7.74 -7.48
CA SER A 35 9.46 -8.59 -8.57
C SER A 35 8.46 -7.89 -9.50
N LYS A 36 7.81 -6.83 -9.00
CA LYS A 36 6.88 -5.97 -9.73
C LYS A 36 7.07 -4.52 -9.32
N THR A 37 6.92 -3.61 -10.26
CA THR A 37 7.02 -2.15 -10.02
C THR A 37 5.70 -1.42 -10.16
N SER A 38 4.63 -2.11 -10.58
CA SER A 38 3.30 -1.53 -10.74
C SER A 38 2.19 -2.52 -10.44
N PHE A 39 1.11 -2.01 -9.88
CA PHE A 39 -0.16 -2.68 -9.69
C PHE A 39 -1.30 -1.72 -10.02
N GLU A 40 -2.47 -2.28 -10.34
CA GLU A 40 -3.71 -1.52 -10.50
C GLU A 40 -4.78 -2.08 -9.58
N VAL A 41 -5.54 -1.21 -8.93
CA VAL A 41 -6.69 -1.52 -8.08
C VAL A 41 -7.78 -0.48 -8.30
N ILE A 42 -8.99 -0.74 -7.82
CA ILE A 42 -10.13 0.17 -7.94
C ILE A 42 -10.39 0.85 -6.59
N SER A 43 -10.73 2.14 -6.62
CA SER A 43 -11.10 2.91 -5.42
C SER A 43 -12.16 2.18 -4.59
N GLY A 44 -11.95 2.11 -3.27
CA GLY A 44 -12.79 1.40 -2.31
C GLY A 44 -12.54 -0.10 -2.21
N GLN A 45 -11.68 -0.72 -3.04
CA GLN A 45 -11.31 -2.13 -2.88
C GLN A 45 -10.53 -2.35 -1.59
N LYS A 46 -10.82 -3.45 -0.90
CA LYS A 46 -9.97 -3.96 0.18
C LYS A 46 -8.79 -4.70 -0.43
N VAL A 47 -7.58 -4.22 -0.16
CA VAL A 47 -6.34 -4.74 -0.75
C VAL A 47 -5.51 -5.41 0.33
N THR A 48 -5.01 -6.62 0.04
CA THR A 48 -3.98 -7.28 0.85
C THR A 48 -2.71 -7.43 0.02
N LEU A 49 -1.69 -6.63 0.34
CA LEU A 49 -0.37 -6.75 -0.23
C LEU A 49 0.42 -7.79 0.58
N VAL A 50 0.73 -8.91 -0.05
CA VAL A 50 1.58 -9.98 0.51
C VAL A 50 3.00 -9.76 0.01
N PHE A 51 3.91 -9.50 0.93
CA PHE A 51 5.32 -9.29 0.63
C PHE A 51 6.16 -10.47 1.12
N LYS A 52 6.96 -11.06 0.23
CA LYS A 52 7.88 -12.16 0.53
C LYS A 52 9.32 -11.73 0.26
N ASN A 53 10.18 -11.85 1.26
CA ASN A 53 11.62 -11.73 1.04
C ASN A 53 12.18 -13.08 0.61
N THR A 54 12.67 -13.18 -0.63
CA THR A 54 13.22 -14.40 -1.23
C THR A 54 14.75 -14.43 -1.21
N SER A 55 15.37 -13.55 -0.42
CA SER A 55 16.83 -13.56 -0.22
C SER A 55 17.31 -14.91 0.31
N THR A 56 18.41 -15.39 -0.22
CA THR A 56 19.08 -16.62 0.21
C THR A 56 20.08 -16.39 1.36
N LYS A 57 20.28 -15.13 1.76
CA LYS A 57 21.25 -14.73 2.81
C LYS A 57 20.73 -14.86 4.24
N GLY A 58 19.54 -15.45 4.41
CA GLY A 58 18.93 -15.72 5.71
C GLY A 58 18.23 -14.53 6.34
N GLU A 59 17.64 -14.77 7.51
CA GLU A 59 16.74 -13.82 8.18
C GLU A 59 17.42 -12.54 8.70
N LYS A 60 18.71 -12.60 9.00
CA LYS A 60 19.45 -11.48 9.62
C LYS A 60 20.10 -10.55 8.61
N ALA A 61 20.31 -11.02 7.40
CA ALA A 61 20.92 -10.26 6.31
C ALA A 61 19.89 -9.91 5.24
N MET A 62 20.19 -8.91 4.42
CA MET A 62 19.37 -8.48 3.27
C MET A 62 17.88 -8.32 3.62
N LYS A 63 17.61 -7.54 4.66
CA LYS A 63 16.24 -7.26 5.08
C LYS A 63 15.57 -6.25 4.15
N HIS A 64 14.31 -6.53 3.83
CA HIS A 64 13.46 -5.68 3.00
C HIS A 64 12.13 -5.39 3.67
N ASN A 65 11.53 -4.28 3.31
CA ASN A 65 10.16 -3.91 3.68
C ASN A 65 9.42 -3.27 2.50
N VAL A 66 8.20 -2.87 2.73
CA VAL A 66 7.41 -2.07 1.79
C VAL A 66 6.77 -0.93 2.57
N VAL A 67 7.07 0.30 2.18
CA VAL A 67 6.36 1.50 2.66
C VAL A 67 5.49 1.99 1.52
N LEU A 68 4.17 2.07 1.75
CA LEU A 68 3.18 2.56 0.79
C LEU A 68 2.78 3.98 1.16
N LEU A 69 3.03 4.91 0.25
CA LEU A 69 2.78 6.34 0.45
C LEU A 69 1.45 6.76 -0.17
N LYS A 70 0.89 7.87 0.33
CA LYS A 70 -0.25 8.54 -0.28
C LYS A 70 0.17 9.30 -1.54
N PRO A 71 -0.77 9.56 -2.48
CA PRO A 71 -0.51 10.39 -3.66
C PRO A 71 0.09 11.75 -3.28
N GLY A 72 1.02 12.24 -4.11
CA GLY A 72 1.70 13.51 -3.89
C GLY A 72 2.92 13.45 -2.94
N THR A 73 3.13 12.33 -2.23
CA THR A 73 4.33 12.14 -1.42
C THR A 73 5.48 11.61 -2.28
N THR A 74 6.64 12.27 -2.23
CA THR A 74 7.81 11.82 -2.98
C THR A 74 8.64 10.81 -2.20
N ILE A 75 9.05 9.73 -2.87
CA ILE A 75 9.86 8.67 -2.24
C ILE A 75 11.17 9.25 -1.67
N ILE A 76 11.86 10.11 -2.40
CA ILE A 76 13.16 10.65 -1.98
C ILE A 76 13.04 11.42 -0.67
N ALA A 77 12.08 12.34 -0.57
CA ALA A 77 11.87 13.12 0.64
C ALA A 77 11.49 12.23 1.84
N PHE A 78 10.64 11.23 1.60
CA PHE A 78 10.23 10.32 2.67
C PHE A 78 11.37 9.36 3.09
N ALA A 79 12.20 8.89 2.15
CA ALA A 79 13.35 8.03 2.43
C ALA A 79 14.38 8.71 3.35
N VAL A 80 14.56 10.03 3.24
CA VAL A 80 15.41 10.80 4.19
C VAL A 80 14.87 10.68 5.62
N LYS A 81 13.55 10.80 5.82
CA LYS A 81 12.93 10.58 7.14
C LYS A 81 13.12 9.14 7.62
N CYS A 82 13.01 8.18 6.71
CA CYS A 82 13.23 6.75 7.02
C CYS A 82 14.67 6.49 7.51
N ASN A 83 15.67 7.08 6.91
CA ASN A 83 17.07 6.91 7.33
C ASN A 83 17.31 7.39 8.77
N ALA A 84 16.59 8.40 9.24
CA ALA A 84 16.65 8.89 10.62
C ALA A 84 15.86 8.02 11.60
N ALA A 85 15.06 7.04 11.13
CA ALA A 85 14.13 6.23 11.92
C ALA A 85 14.64 4.78 12.15
N ALA A 86 15.95 4.59 12.36
CA ALA A 86 16.54 3.26 12.53
C ALA A 86 15.92 2.47 13.69
N GLU A 87 15.63 3.14 14.81
CA GLU A 87 15.03 2.55 16.02
C GLU A 87 13.63 1.93 15.78
N THR A 88 12.94 2.41 14.75
CA THR A 88 11.60 1.94 14.37
C THR A 88 11.62 1.12 13.06
N GLY A 89 12.77 0.52 12.72
CA GLY A 89 12.92 -0.31 11.53
C GLY A 89 12.87 0.49 10.23
N TYR A 90 13.40 1.71 10.26
CA TYR A 90 13.43 2.64 9.12
C TYR A 90 12.03 3.05 8.63
N VAL A 91 11.05 3.13 9.54
CA VAL A 91 9.72 3.67 9.25
C VAL A 91 9.42 4.73 10.31
N PRO A 92 9.34 6.02 9.94
CA PRO A 92 9.08 7.09 10.90
C PRO A 92 7.68 6.96 11.51
N VAL A 93 7.57 7.28 12.81
CA VAL A 93 6.34 7.10 13.60
C VAL A 93 5.70 8.42 14.02
N ASP A 94 6.29 9.56 13.65
CA ASP A 94 5.72 10.87 13.90
C ASP A 94 4.40 11.10 13.15
N LYS A 95 3.62 12.07 13.61
CA LYS A 95 2.28 12.34 13.08
C LYS A 95 2.31 12.69 11.60
N GLU A 96 3.22 13.57 11.18
CA GLU A 96 3.32 14.03 9.79
C GLU A 96 3.63 12.85 8.86
N SER A 97 4.60 12.01 9.22
CA SER A 97 4.96 10.83 8.43
C SER A 97 3.82 9.82 8.34
N LYS A 98 3.08 9.61 9.43
CA LYS A 98 1.87 8.75 9.42
C LYS A 98 0.79 9.28 8.48
N GLU A 99 0.62 10.60 8.41
CA GLU A 99 -0.34 11.24 7.49
C GLU A 99 0.06 11.08 6.01
N GLN A 100 1.34 10.93 5.72
CA GLN A 100 1.88 10.72 4.37
C GLN A 100 1.88 9.25 3.92
N MET A 101 1.71 8.30 4.85
CA MET A 101 1.65 6.87 4.53
C MET A 101 0.22 6.35 4.46
N VAL A 102 -0.01 5.35 3.61
CA VAL A 102 -1.15 4.43 3.72
C VAL A 102 -0.86 3.36 4.77
N GLY A 103 0.37 2.85 4.79
CA GLY A 103 0.86 1.86 5.71
C GLY A 103 2.19 1.26 5.28
N HIS A 104 2.63 0.25 6.00
CA HIS A 104 3.88 -0.42 5.68
C HIS A 104 3.87 -1.91 6.07
N VAL A 105 4.70 -2.68 5.41
CA VAL A 105 5.14 -4.01 5.84
C VAL A 105 6.43 -3.81 6.63
N LYS A 106 6.56 -4.44 7.80
CA LYS A 106 7.79 -4.38 8.61
C LYS A 106 9.00 -4.95 7.87
N LEU A 107 10.21 -4.62 8.32
CA LEU A 107 11.43 -5.27 7.84
C LEU A 107 11.39 -6.77 8.10
N ILE A 108 11.58 -7.56 7.04
CA ILE A 108 11.66 -9.01 7.09
C ILE A 108 12.93 -9.50 6.40
N GLY A 109 13.49 -10.57 6.91
CA GLY A 109 14.68 -11.23 6.35
C GLY A 109 14.32 -12.32 5.33
N GLY A 110 15.33 -12.94 4.75
CA GLY A 110 15.19 -14.00 3.75
C GLY A 110 14.30 -15.14 4.23
N GLY A 111 13.41 -15.61 3.39
CA GLY A 111 12.44 -16.67 3.66
C GLY A 111 11.15 -16.21 4.36
N GLN A 112 11.12 -15.01 4.91
CA GLN A 112 9.96 -14.50 5.65
C GLN A 112 8.90 -13.86 4.73
N THR A 113 7.66 -13.86 5.20
CA THR A 113 6.51 -13.22 4.55
C THR A 113 5.78 -12.33 5.54
N ALA A 114 5.31 -11.17 5.10
CA ALA A 114 4.47 -10.28 5.88
C ALA A 114 3.43 -9.61 4.97
N MET A 115 2.41 -8.99 5.57
CA MET A 115 1.27 -8.45 4.82
C MET A 115 0.93 -7.03 5.29
N LEU A 116 0.40 -6.25 4.35
CA LEU A 116 -0.25 -4.97 4.59
C LEU A 116 -1.67 -5.05 4.02
N THR A 117 -2.68 -4.82 4.86
CA THR A 117 -4.07 -4.69 4.41
C THR A 117 -4.50 -3.24 4.51
N PHE A 118 -5.11 -2.72 3.44
CA PHE A 118 -5.61 -1.35 3.37
C PHE A 118 -6.83 -1.28 2.45
N THR A 119 -7.56 -0.17 2.53
CA THR A 119 -8.60 0.15 1.55
C THR A 119 -8.02 1.12 0.53
N ALA A 120 -8.15 0.81 -0.76
CA ALA A 120 -7.74 1.71 -1.84
C ALA A 120 -8.53 3.02 -1.74
N GLY A 121 -7.81 4.13 -1.60
CA GLY A 121 -8.38 5.46 -1.43
C GLY A 121 -8.85 6.09 -2.75
N GLU A 122 -8.72 7.41 -2.84
CA GLU A 122 -9.05 8.17 -4.04
C GLU A 122 -8.19 7.75 -5.23
N PRO A 123 -8.69 7.91 -6.47
CA PRO A 123 -7.91 7.65 -7.68
C PRO A 123 -6.59 8.41 -7.70
N GLY A 124 -5.52 7.74 -8.10
CA GLY A 124 -4.18 8.32 -8.15
C GLY A 124 -3.07 7.28 -8.05
N ASP A 125 -1.84 7.74 -8.13
CA ASP A 125 -0.64 6.92 -8.00
C ASP A 125 -0.14 6.94 -6.55
N TYR A 126 -0.04 5.78 -5.95
CA TYR A 126 0.42 5.52 -4.58
C TYR A 126 1.82 4.92 -4.65
N PRO A 127 2.88 5.70 -4.43
CA PRO A 127 4.24 5.19 -4.51
C PRO A 127 4.51 4.17 -3.41
N PHE A 128 5.29 3.13 -3.70
CA PHE A 128 5.83 2.25 -2.69
C PHE A 128 7.33 2.03 -2.89
N PHE A 129 8.03 1.75 -1.79
CA PHE A 129 9.47 1.54 -1.82
C PHE A 129 9.95 0.73 -0.60
N CYS A 130 11.20 0.23 -0.67
CA CYS A 130 11.89 -0.34 0.49
C CYS A 130 12.64 0.76 1.23
N SER A 131 12.37 0.94 2.52
CA SER A 131 13.03 1.98 3.33
C SER A 131 14.33 1.52 3.98
N SER A 132 14.77 0.28 3.76
CA SER A 132 16.10 -0.17 4.18
C SER A 132 17.17 0.74 3.57
N PRO A 133 18.19 1.18 4.34
CA PRO A 133 19.17 2.13 3.85
C PRO A 133 19.83 1.74 2.53
N GLY A 134 19.84 2.66 1.58
CA GLY A 134 20.41 2.45 0.24
C GLY A 134 19.55 1.65 -0.74
N HIS A 135 18.34 1.17 -0.35
CA HIS A 135 17.52 0.32 -1.21
C HIS A 135 16.54 1.10 -2.09
N PHE A 136 16.07 2.25 -1.65
CA PHE A 136 14.95 2.98 -2.29
C PHE A 136 15.18 3.36 -3.75
N ASP A 137 16.44 3.50 -4.19
CA ASP A 137 16.75 3.85 -5.58
C ASP A 137 16.34 2.76 -6.56
N LYS A 138 16.54 1.50 -6.19
CA LYS A 138 16.25 0.31 -6.99
C LYS A 138 14.92 -0.33 -6.63
N MET A 139 14.55 -0.28 -5.35
CA MET A 139 13.36 -0.94 -4.80
C MET A 139 12.22 0.05 -4.64
N LYS A 140 11.55 0.37 -5.74
CA LYS A 140 10.39 1.27 -5.78
C LYS A 140 9.41 0.87 -6.87
N GLY A 141 8.18 1.33 -6.70
CA GLY A 141 7.09 1.14 -7.64
C GLY A 141 5.87 1.97 -7.26
N LYS A 142 4.73 1.65 -7.84
CA LYS A 142 3.46 2.32 -7.54
C LYS A 142 2.26 1.38 -7.63
N ILE A 143 1.23 1.70 -6.86
CA ILE A 143 -0.11 1.15 -7.03
C ILE A 143 -0.96 2.26 -7.62
N THR A 144 -1.50 2.06 -8.82
CA THR A 144 -2.44 2.99 -9.44
C THR A 144 -3.86 2.63 -9.02
N VAL A 145 -4.50 3.53 -8.31
CA VAL A 145 -5.92 3.43 -7.95
C VAL A 145 -6.74 4.06 -9.07
N LYS A 146 -7.60 3.26 -9.69
CA LYS A 146 -8.55 3.70 -10.73
C LYS A 146 -9.89 4.13 -10.10
N ALA A 147 -10.61 5.02 -10.73
CA ALA A 147 -12.01 5.29 -10.38
C ALA A 147 -12.87 4.02 -10.57
N LYS A 148 -14.00 3.97 -9.85
CA LYS A 148 -15.04 2.95 -10.07
C LYS A 148 -15.74 3.15 -11.41
#